data_7dd3abf33101e1c574a23760125835f5
#
_entry.id   7dd3abf33101e1c574a23760125835f5
#
_cell.length_a   1.000
_cell.length_b   1.000
_cell.length_c   1.000
_cell.angle_alpha   90.00
_cell.angle_beta   90.00
_cell.angle_gamma   90.00
#
_symmetry.space_group_name_H-M   'P 1'
#
loop_
_entity.id
_entity.type
_entity.pdbx_description
1 polymer ?
#
loop_
_entity_poly.entity_id
_entity_poly.type
_entity_poly.pdbx_seq_one_letter_code
_entity_poly.pdbx_strand_id
1 'polypeptide(L)'
;MVGAGVTVVMGQLEGNITALDVSDQTGETAAETTSLVIDEETGEQAPFNVLLMGSDTRQGAGNKGYGSRAKFGDAERSDTTILLHVSADRTRATAVSIPRDTLITLPVCTTADGKDVGGYQGKFNEAFMIGGPGCAMKAVEEMSGLDLTNFMVIDFGGFKRIVEALDGVEVCLTEPVNDSLSGLKLDAGLQTVNGEQALAFVRTRKELGDGSDTSRIRRQQAFLSSMARKVLSAGTLLNPAALVGVLNAATQSLTADPQLANIENLRDLAVSMQDLRPGDITFTTMPWYPAGDGANVLQNKKKAKPLWNSIKEDTAWPPKKSSDQPLLRAEPETIRVKVLNGTGVPGAGKKAKKLLRAEGFNVVEVGNAKDNAYTTTTVLYDPEWDVSAKTLIYSASAASEAVPGQGQTMTLVIGPDFTAAKPVSISAALKDNTANVNTADESFCAS
;
A
#
# COMPACT_ATOMS: atom_id res chain seq x y z
N MET A 1 33.52 22.55 6.31
CA MET A 1 33.08 21.75 7.47
C MET A 1 31.77 20.98 7.25
N VAL A 2 30.88 21.39 6.35
CA VAL A 2 29.63 20.69 6.04
C VAL A 2 29.88 19.32 5.37
N GLY A 3 30.88 19.22 4.48
CA GLY A 3 31.19 17.99 3.75
C GLY A 3 31.65 16.80 4.62
N ALA A 4 32.44 17.05 5.67
CA ALA A 4 32.91 15.99 6.56
C ALA A 4 31.78 15.37 7.43
N GLY A 5 30.79 16.18 7.82
CA GLY A 5 29.64 15.70 8.58
C GLY A 5 28.72 14.79 7.75
N VAL A 6 28.51 15.12 6.48
CA VAL A 6 27.67 14.33 5.55
C VAL A 6 28.33 12.98 5.28
N THR A 7 29.65 12.93 5.03
CA THR A 7 30.37 11.67 4.77
C THR A 7 30.34 10.72 5.97
N VAL A 8 30.44 11.25 7.20
CA VAL A 8 30.37 10.43 8.43
C VAL A 8 28.97 9.84 8.61
N VAL A 9 27.93 10.61 8.37
CA VAL A 9 26.53 10.12 8.48
C VAL A 9 26.25 9.06 7.42
N MET A 10 26.69 9.26 6.19
CA MET A 10 26.54 8.28 5.09
C MET A 10 27.22 6.95 5.41
N GLY A 11 28.47 6.98 5.88
CA GLY A 11 29.21 5.76 6.27
C GLY A 11 28.58 5.02 7.46
N GLN A 12 27.91 5.73 8.39
CA GLN A 12 27.17 5.08 9.46
C GLN A 12 25.88 4.38 8.93
N LEU A 13 25.20 4.98 7.98
CA LEU A 13 23.98 4.41 7.38
C LEU A 13 24.31 3.14 6.58
N GLU A 14 25.38 3.14 5.81
CA GLU A 14 25.86 1.93 5.09
C GLU A 14 26.24 0.80 6.05
N GLY A 15 26.94 1.12 7.13
CA GLY A 15 27.33 0.12 8.14
C GLY A 15 26.16 -0.52 8.89
N ASN A 16 24.97 0.03 8.78
CA ASN A 16 23.77 -0.51 9.40
C ASN A 16 23.06 -1.56 8.53
N ILE A 17 23.19 -1.49 7.20
CA ILE A 17 22.49 -2.38 6.26
C ILE A 17 23.24 -3.70 6.15
N THR A 18 22.53 -4.81 6.25
CA THR A 18 23.07 -6.13 5.93
C THR A 18 22.91 -6.38 4.45
N ALA A 19 24.02 -6.31 3.70
CA ALA A 19 24.05 -6.70 2.30
C ALA A 19 24.03 -8.24 2.18
N LEU A 20 23.13 -8.78 1.37
CA LEU A 20 23.02 -10.22 1.12
C LEU A 20 22.97 -10.47 -0.39
N ASP A 21 23.99 -11.13 -0.91
CA ASP A 21 23.99 -11.61 -2.29
C ASP A 21 23.22 -12.94 -2.36
N VAL A 22 22.26 -13.00 -3.27
CA VAL A 22 21.41 -14.18 -3.52
C VAL A 22 21.53 -14.69 -4.96
N SER A 23 22.52 -14.22 -5.70
CA SER A 23 22.78 -14.59 -7.11
C SER A 23 22.92 -16.09 -7.31
N ASP A 24 23.54 -16.79 -6.37
CA ASP A 24 23.68 -18.25 -6.39
C ASP A 24 22.31 -18.98 -6.38
N GLN A 25 21.25 -18.34 -5.89
CA GLN A 25 19.91 -18.94 -5.79
C GLN A 25 19.02 -18.54 -6.96
N THR A 26 19.10 -17.29 -7.43
CA THR A 26 18.30 -16.80 -8.56
C THR A 26 18.88 -17.19 -9.90
N GLY A 27 20.19 -17.48 -9.95
CA GLY A 27 20.93 -17.75 -11.19
C GLY A 27 21.30 -16.48 -11.95
N GLU A 28 20.96 -15.31 -11.41
CA GLU A 28 21.40 -14.03 -11.92
C GLU A 28 22.65 -13.62 -11.19
N THR A 29 23.72 -13.30 -11.94
CA THR A 29 24.89 -12.63 -11.37
C THR A 29 24.42 -11.28 -10.87
N ALA A 30 24.69 -10.99 -9.59
CA ALA A 30 24.49 -9.65 -9.07
C ALA A 30 25.11 -8.67 -10.08
N ALA A 31 24.27 -7.93 -10.77
CA ALA A 31 24.77 -7.00 -11.76
C ALA A 31 25.71 -6.05 -11.03
N GLU A 32 26.96 -5.93 -11.48
CA GLU A 32 27.91 -4.91 -11.01
C GLU A 32 27.41 -3.50 -11.35
N THR A 33 26.16 -3.38 -11.73
CA THR A 33 25.52 -2.20 -12.25
C THR A 33 25.13 -1.24 -11.14
N THR A 34 25.56 -0.07 -11.35
CA THR A 34 25.74 1.03 -10.43
C THR A 34 24.49 1.86 -10.20
N SER A 35 23.42 1.73 -10.98
CA SER A 35 22.25 2.60 -10.85
C SER A 35 20.92 1.84 -10.85
N LEU A 36 20.11 2.04 -9.79
CA LEU A 36 18.73 1.57 -9.70
C LEU A 36 17.73 2.45 -10.48
N VAL A 37 18.20 3.58 -11.01
CA VAL A 37 17.34 4.61 -11.57
C VAL A 37 17.48 4.72 -13.08
N ILE A 38 18.67 4.42 -13.61
CA ILE A 38 19.01 4.61 -15.01
C ILE A 38 19.43 3.26 -15.61
N ASP A 39 18.81 2.90 -16.72
CA ASP A 39 19.28 1.80 -17.57
C ASP A 39 20.63 2.21 -18.20
N GLU A 40 21.68 1.45 -17.92
CA GLU A 40 23.05 1.79 -18.35
C GLU A 40 23.25 1.62 -19.86
N GLU A 41 22.44 0.77 -20.51
CA GLU A 41 22.54 0.51 -21.94
C GLU A 41 21.89 1.63 -22.73
N THR A 42 20.75 2.15 -22.27
CA THR A 42 19.97 3.17 -22.96
C THR A 42 20.20 4.58 -22.42
N GLY A 43 20.69 4.72 -21.18
CA GLY A 43 20.79 5.99 -20.46
C GLY A 43 19.44 6.59 -20.04
N GLU A 44 18.34 5.83 -20.18
CA GLU A 44 16.99 6.23 -19.81
C GLU A 44 16.63 5.70 -18.43
N GLN A 45 15.60 6.26 -17.81
CA GLN A 45 15.07 5.73 -16.54
C GLN A 45 14.45 4.36 -16.76
N ALA A 46 14.89 3.37 -16.00
CA ALA A 46 14.34 2.01 -16.01
C ALA A 46 13.22 1.84 -14.99
N PRO A 47 12.22 0.99 -15.23
CA PRO A 47 11.28 0.59 -14.20
C PRO A 47 12.02 -0.19 -13.11
N PHE A 48 11.55 -0.07 -11.86
CA PHE A 48 12.20 -0.68 -10.71
C PHE A 48 11.25 -1.67 -10.04
N ASN A 49 11.71 -2.91 -9.87
CA ASN A 49 10.99 -3.97 -9.17
C ASN A 49 11.75 -4.37 -7.91
N VAL A 50 11.07 -4.35 -6.76
CA VAL A 50 11.67 -4.80 -5.50
C VAL A 50 10.70 -5.71 -4.73
N LEU A 51 11.22 -6.84 -4.23
CA LEU A 51 10.45 -7.70 -3.35
C LEU A 51 10.65 -7.28 -1.90
N LEU A 52 9.62 -6.67 -1.32
CA LEU A 52 9.59 -6.25 0.07
C LEU A 52 9.09 -7.40 0.94
N MET A 53 9.84 -7.78 1.96
CA MET A 53 9.52 -8.89 2.85
C MET A 53 9.59 -8.46 4.31
N GLY A 54 8.54 -8.79 5.07
CA GLY A 54 8.51 -8.66 6.52
C GLY A 54 8.89 -9.97 7.19
N SER A 55 10.06 -10.02 7.84
CA SER A 55 10.52 -11.20 8.56
C SER A 55 10.00 -11.23 10.00
N ASP A 56 9.57 -12.40 10.46
CA ASP A 56 9.21 -12.67 11.84
C ASP A 56 10.42 -13.10 12.68
N THR A 57 11.63 -12.72 12.26
CA THR A 57 12.86 -13.05 13.01
C THR A 57 12.76 -12.59 14.45
N ARG A 58 13.20 -13.46 15.36
CA ARG A 58 13.24 -13.20 16.81
C ARG A 58 14.66 -12.90 17.29
N GLN A 59 15.60 -12.83 16.37
CA GLN A 59 16.98 -12.46 16.64
C GLN A 59 17.12 -10.92 16.67
N GLY A 60 18.05 -10.42 17.46
CA GLY A 60 18.36 -9.01 17.52
C GLY A 60 17.68 -8.22 18.66
N ALA A 61 18.22 -7.04 18.91
CA ALA A 61 17.69 -6.10 19.89
C ALA A 61 16.39 -5.47 19.36
N GLY A 62 15.27 -5.63 20.04
CA GLY A 62 13.96 -5.12 19.61
C GLY A 62 12.98 -6.21 19.16
N ASN A 63 13.44 -7.43 18.91
CA ASN A 63 12.61 -8.58 18.54
C ASN A 63 12.26 -9.49 19.73
N LYS A 64 12.74 -9.16 20.94
CA LYS A 64 12.46 -9.91 22.18
C LYS A 64 10.99 -9.74 22.60
N GLY A 65 10.32 -10.85 22.95
CA GLY A 65 8.95 -10.82 23.48
C GLY A 65 7.85 -11.32 22.52
N TYR A 66 8.15 -11.50 21.24
CA TYR A 66 7.16 -11.93 20.23
C TYR A 66 7.02 -13.45 20.06
N GLY A 67 7.19 -14.21 21.12
CA GLY A 67 7.06 -15.67 21.20
C GLY A 67 8.38 -16.38 21.47
N SER A 68 8.34 -17.66 21.87
CA SER A 68 9.55 -18.40 22.23
C SER A 68 10.05 -19.29 21.08
N ARG A 69 11.37 -19.35 20.87
CA ARG A 69 12.08 -20.27 19.98
C ARG A 69 11.65 -21.74 20.21
N ALA A 70 11.44 -22.12 21.46
CA ALA A 70 11.08 -23.50 21.84
C ALA A 70 9.74 -23.96 21.24
N LYS A 71 8.85 -23.03 20.85
CA LYS A 71 7.50 -23.36 20.39
C LYS A 71 7.37 -23.42 18.86
N PHE A 72 8.25 -22.75 18.09
CA PHE A 72 8.11 -22.56 16.64
C PHE A 72 9.37 -22.86 15.83
N GLY A 73 10.47 -23.27 16.46
CA GLY A 73 11.77 -23.50 15.78
C GLY A 73 12.52 -22.20 15.44
N ASP A 74 13.70 -22.35 14.86
CA ASP A 74 14.58 -21.23 14.46
C ASP A 74 14.32 -20.72 13.02
N ALA A 75 13.37 -21.31 12.29
CA ALA A 75 13.09 -20.96 10.91
C ALA A 75 12.37 -19.63 10.82
N GLU A 76 13.01 -18.65 10.20
CA GLU A 76 12.40 -17.37 9.87
C GLU A 76 11.37 -17.54 8.75
N ARG A 77 10.28 -16.77 8.82
CA ARG A 77 9.24 -16.76 7.79
C ARG A 77 8.95 -15.33 7.39
N SER A 78 8.63 -15.15 6.12
CA SER A 78 8.02 -13.91 5.66
C SER A 78 6.51 -14.01 5.79
N ASP A 79 5.95 -13.28 6.75
CA ASP A 79 4.50 -13.18 6.95
C ASP A 79 3.84 -12.13 6.05
N THR A 80 4.66 -11.27 5.43
CA THR A 80 4.24 -10.21 4.50
C THR A 80 5.21 -10.18 3.33
N THR A 81 4.72 -10.38 2.13
CA THR A 81 5.50 -10.26 0.89
C THR A 81 4.76 -9.37 -0.09
N ILE A 82 5.43 -8.33 -0.56
CA ILE A 82 4.90 -7.33 -1.47
C ILE A 82 5.89 -7.13 -2.61
N LEU A 83 5.45 -7.34 -3.83
CA LEU A 83 6.18 -6.90 -5.01
C LEU A 83 5.83 -5.44 -5.26
N LEU A 84 6.79 -4.54 -5.13
CA LEU A 84 6.67 -3.13 -5.47
C LEU A 84 7.29 -2.89 -6.83
N HIS A 85 6.48 -2.39 -7.76
CA HIS A 85 6.88 -1.90 -9.07
C HIS A 85 6.77 -0.38 -9.08
N VAL A 86 7.84 0.30 -9.50
CA VAL A 86 7.87 1.75 -9.75
C VAL A 86 8.11 1.96 -11.23
N SER A 87 7.24 2.72 -11.89
CA SER A 87 7.34 2.98 -13.32
C SER A 87 8.63 3.72 -13.70
N ALA A 88 9.10 3.52 -14.92
CA ALA A 88 10.28 4.20 -15.46
C ALA A 88 10.16 5.73 -15.35
N ASP A 89 9.00 6.27 -15.67
CA ASP A 89 8.71 7.70 -15.60
C ASP A 89 8.47 8.25 -14.18
N ARG A 90 8.56 7.40 -13.13
CA ARG A 90 8.33 7.76 -11.72
C ARG A 90 6.97 8.40 -11.42
N THR A 91 6.00 8.24 -12.32
CA THR A 91 4.65 8.82 -12.16
C THR A 91 3.67 7.87 -11.47
N ARG A 92 4.04 6.59 -11.27
CA ARG A 92 3.17 5.60 -10.64
C ARG A 92 3.96 4.48 -9.95
N ALA A 93 3.33 3.87 -8.98
CA ALA A 93 3.83 2.65 -8.35
C ALA A 93 2.69 1.64 -8.15
N THR A 94 3.01 0.35 -8.23
CA THR A 94 2.06 -0.74 -7.99
C THR A 94 2.65 -1.71 -6.96
N ALA A 95 1.98 -1.84 -5.82
CA ALA A 95 2.35 -2.74 -4.73
C ALA A 95 1.43 -3.96 -4.72
N VAL A 96 1.96 -5.12 -5.06
CA VAL A 96 1.21 -6.38 -5.16
C VAL A 96 1.50 -7.25 -3.93
N SER A 97 0.52 -7.39 -3.04
CA SER A 97 0.61 -8.31 -1.90
C SER A 97 0.44 -9.75 -2.37
N ILE A 98 1.33 -10.63 -1.94
CA ILE A 98 1.28 -12.07 -2.22
C ILE A 98 0.82 -12.79 -0.93
N PRO A 99 -0.34 -13.49 -0.95
CA PRO A 99 -0.80 -14.20 0.22
C PRO A 99 0.19 -15.32 0.61
N ARG A 100 0.64 -15.33 1.86
CA ARG A 100 1.65 -16.26 2.37
C ARG A 100 1.23 -17.73 2.31
N ASP A 101 -0.09 -17.99 2.40
CA ASP A 101 -0.68 -19.33 2.35
C ASP A 101 -1.07 -19.74 0.90
N THR A 102 -0.48 -19.08 -0.12
CA THR A 102 -0.64 -19.48 -1.51
C THR A 102 0.06 -20.82 -1.75
N LEU A 103 -0.69 -21.82 -2.22
CA LEU A 103 -0.10 -23.11 -2.64
C LEU A 103 0.58 -22.96 -3.98
N ILE A 104 1.86 -23.29 -4.01
CA ILE A 104 2.72 -23.29 -5.20
C ILE A 104 3.53 -24.57 -5.26
N THR A 105 4.10 -24.88 -6.42
CA THR A 105 5.26 -25.78 -6.46
C THR A 105 6.45 -24.96 -5.99
N LEU A 106 7.04 -25.33 -4.86
CA LEU A 106 8.20 -24.63 -4.32
C LEU A 106 9.40 -24.77 -5.27
N PRO A 107 10.10 -23.68 -5.61
CA PRO A 107 11.32 -23.79 -6.39
C PRO A 107 12.36 -24.63 -5.65
N VAL A 108 13.28 -25.24 -6.38
CA VAL A 108 14.43 -25.88 -5.76
C VAL A 108 15.42 -24.79 -5.35
N CYS A 109 15.70 -24.73 -4.06
CA CYS A 109 16.60 -23.73 -3.46
C CYS A 109 17.56 -24.43 -2.52
N THR A 110 18.75 -23.83 -2.37
CA THR A 110 19.78 -24.32 -1.46
C THR A 110 19.56 -23.75 -0.06
N THR A 111 19.47 -24.62 0.93
CA THR A 111 19.33 -24.23 2.34
C THR A 111 20.66 -23.73 2.91
N ALA A 112 20.62 -23.11 4.10
CA ALA A 112 21.83 -22.62 4.77
C ALA A 112 22.88 -23.72 5.09
N ASP A 113 22.45 -24.98 5.18
CA ASP A 113 23.32 -26.16 5.35
C ASP A 113 23.75 -26.83 4.02
N GLY A 114 23.50 -26.14 2.88
CA GLY A 114 23.99 -26.53 1.57
C GLY A 114 23.17 -27.66 0.89
N LYS A 115 21.94 -27.89 1.32
CA LYS A 115 21.07 -28.92 0.72
C LYS A 115 20.03 -28.28 -0.22
N ASP A 116 19.81 -28.93 -1.34
CA ASP A 116 18.74 -28.52 -2.26
C ASP A 116 17.39 -29.08 -1.79
N VAL A 117 16.43 -28.19 -1.59
CA VAL A 117 15.07 -28.48 -1.13
C VAL A 117 14.07 -27.75 -2.01
N GLY A 118 13.01 -28.43 -2.42
CA GLY A 118 11.95 -27.87 -3.28
C GLY A 118 11.38 -28.91 -4.22
N GLY A 119 10.68 -28.47 -5.27
CA GLY A 119 10.05 -29.34 -6.25
C GLY A 119 8.76 -30.03 -5.76
N TYR A 120 8.23 -29.66 -4.60
CA TYR A 120 6.99 -30.19 -4.04
C TYR A 120 5.95 -29.08 -3.81
N GLN A 121 4.69 -29.48 -3.63
CA GLN A 121 3.60 -28.55 -3.30
C GLN A 121 3.73 -28.07 -1.86
N GLY A 122 3.87 -26.76 -1.67
CA GLY A 122 3.97 -26.13 -0.36
C GLY A 122 3.37 -24.75 -0.37
N LYS A 123 3.43 -24.06 0.78
CA LYS A 123 2.98 -22.69 0.90
C LYS A 123 4.07 -21.73 0.42
N PHE A 124 3.68 -20.62 -0.17
CA PHE A 124 4.61 -19.59 -0.65
C PHE A 124 5.62 -19.14 0.44
N ASN A 125 5.17 -18.95 1.68
CA ASN A 125 6.06 -18.52 2.76
C ASN A 125 7.11 -19.56 3.18
N GLU A 126 6.99 -20.82 2.74
CA GLU A 126 8.00 -21.86 2.96
C GLU A 126 9.25 -21.61 2.09
N ALA A 127 9.11 -20.94 0.94
CA ALA A 127 10.25 -20.57 0.11
C ALA A 127 11.27 -19.70 0.90
N PHE A 128 10.77 -18.71 1.63
CA PHE A 128 11.63 -17.89 2.49
C PHE A 128 12.29 -18.71 3.62
N MET A 129 11.57 -19.68 4.18
CA MET A 129 12.11 -20.58 5.21
C MET A 129 13.20 -21.50 4.66
N ILE A 130 13.09 -21.93 3.39
CA ILE A 130 14.05 -22.86 2.74
C ILE A 130 15.35 -22.14 2.41
N GLY A 131 15.29 -21.07 1.65
CA GLY A 131 16.45 -20.40 1.08
C GLY A 131 16.45 -18.86 1.25
N GLY A 132 15.66 -18.33 2.20
CA GLY A 132 15.63 -16.88 2.48
C GLY A 132 15.05 -16.06 1.33
N PRO A 133 15.52 -14.79 1.19
CA PRO A 133 15.03 -13.87 0.19
C PRO A 133 15.15 -14.38 -1.25
N GLY A 134 16.29 -14.98 -1.62
CA GLY A 134 16.52 -15.48 -2.96
C GLY A 134 15.53 -16.55 -3.39
N CYS A 135 15.20 -17.49 -2.50
CA CYS A 135 14.20 -18.51 -2.78
C CYS A 135 12.78 -17.91 -2.89
N ALA A 136 12.46 -16.90 -2.08
CA ALA A 136 11.18 -16.17 -2.19
C ALA A 136 11.09 -15.39 -3.52
N MET A 137 12.19 -14.77 -3.98
CA MET A 137 12.26 -14.12 -5.30
C MET A 137 11.98 -15.14 -6.40
N LYS A 138 12.72 -16.25 -6.43
CA LYS A 138 12.52 -17.33 -7.40
C LYS A 138 11.08 -17.86 -7.43
N ALA A 139 10.45 -17.98 -6.26
CA ALA A 139 9.04 -18.39 -6.19
C ALA A 139 8.09 -17.34 -6.81
N VAL A 140 8.38 -16.04 -6.67
CA VAL A 140 7.61 -14.98 -7.31
C VAL A 140 7.85 -14.95 -8.82
N GLU A 141 9.08 -15.14 -9.28
CA GLU A 141 9.44 -15.21 -10.69
C GLU A 141 8.71 -16.35 -11.40
N GLU A 142 8.74 -17.56 -10.84
CA GLU A 142 8.03 -18.73 -11.40
C GLU A 142 6.51 -18.51 -11.44
N MET A 143 5.96 -17.75 -10.49
CA MET A 143 4.52 -17.49 -10.39
C MET A 143 4.06 -16.36 -11.31
N SER A 144 4.90 -15.35 -11.54
CA SER A 144 4.57 -14.11 -12.27
C SER A 144 5.13 -14.05 -13.70
N GLY A 145 6.27 -14.70 -13.95
CA GLY A 145 7.06 -14.57 -15.16
C GLY A 145 7.81 -13.23 -15.25
N LEU A 146 8.06 -12.61 -14.11
CA LEU A 146 8.89 -11.40 -13.97
C LEU A 146 10.30 -11.78 -13.58
N ASP A 147 11.26 -10.97 -13.97
CA ASP A 147 12.64 -11.05 -13.48
C ASP A 147 12.79 -10.09 -12.29
N LEU A 148 13.33 -10.55 -11.17
CA LEU A 148 13.49 -9.79 -9.93
C LEU A 148 14.96 -9.75 -9.54
N THR A 149 15.51 -8.55 -9.51
CA THR A 149 16.93 -8.34 -9.14
C THR A 149 17.08 -7.78 -7.72
N ASN A 150 16.03 -7.17 -7.17
CA ASN A 150 16.10 -6.42 -5.93
C ASN A 150 15.16 -6.96 -4.87
N PHE A 151 15.62 -6.94 -3.62
CA PHE A 151 14.80 -7.27 -2.46
C PHE A 151 15.18 -6.44 -1.24
N MET A 152 14.21 -6.31 -0.33
CA MET A 152 14.40 -5.77 1.02
C MET A 152 13.69 -6.65 2.04
N VAL A 153 14.37 -6.96 3.14
CA VAL A 153 13.79 -7.64 4.30
C VAL A 153 13.87 -6.72 5.50
N ILE A 154 12.74 -6.51 6.16
CA ILE A 154 12.62 -5.69 7.38
C ILE A 154 12.10 -6.56 8.50
N ASP A 155 12.77 -6.54 9.65
CA ASP A 155 12.31 -7.21 10.86
C ASP A 155 11.33 -6.34 11.69
N PHE A 156 10.75 -6.90 12.74
CA PHE A 156 9.83 -6.19 13.61
C PHE A 156 10.45 -4.96 14.28
N GLY A 157 11.74 -5.04 14.62
CA GLY A 157 12.47 -3.92 15.20
C GLY A 157 12.61 -2.76 14.23
N GLY A 158 12.98 -3.05 12.97
CA GLY A 158 13.05 -2.07 11.88
C GLY A 158 11.72 -1.42 11.58
N PHE A 159 10.67 -2.23 11.47
CA PHE A 159 9.32 -1.71 11.25
C PHE A 159 8.91 -0.69 12.33
N LYS A 160 9.11 -1.03 13.60
CA LYS A 160 8.81 -0.12 14.72
C LYS A 160 9.60 1.18 14.64
N ARG A 161 10.91 1.10 14.37
CA ARG A 161 11.76 2.28 14.26
C ARG A 161 11.38 3.20 13.11
N ILE A 162 10.97 2.64 11.98
CA ILE A 162 10.45 3.45 10.86
C ILE A 162 9.20 4.22 11.28
N VAL A 163 8.25 3.54 11.95
CA VAL A 163 7.03 4.19 12.43
C VAL A 163 7.34 5.31 13.42
N GLU A 164 8.26 5.09 14.38
CA GLU A 164 8.70 6.11 15.33
C GLU A 164 9.42 7.29 14.62
N ALA A 165 10.26 7.01 13.63
CA ALA A 165 10.95 8.06 12.87
C ALA A 165 9.99 8.93 12.04
N LEU A 166 8.80 8.41 11.72
CA LEU A 166 7.71 9.14 11.09
C LEU A 166 6.81 9.88 12.09
N ASP A 167 7.14 9.87 13.39
CA ASP A 167 6.29 10.40 14.46
C ASP A 167 4.89 9.76 14.45
N GLY A 168 4.86 8.42 14.31
CA GLY A 168 3.66 7.61 14.23
C GLY A 168 3.00 7.62 12.85
N VAL A 169 2.02 6.74 12.69
CA VAL A 169 1.22 6.56 11.47
C VAL A 169 -0.27 6.57 11.82
N GLU A 170 -1.08 7.23 11.02
CA GLU A 170 -2.52 7.29 11.21
C GLU A 170 -3.19 5.98 10.83
N VAL A 171 -4.07 5.48 11.69
CA VAL A 171 -4.96 4.35 11.42
C VAL A 171 -6.38 4.72 11.79
N CYS A 172 -7.35 4.13 11.10
CA CYS A 172 -8.76 4.30 11.38
C CYS A 172 -9.41 2.95 11.69
N LEU A 173 -10.22 2.88 12.77
CA LEU A 173 -10.99 1.72 13.17
C LEU A 173 -12.47 2.04 13.20
N THR A 174 -13.31 1.14 12.69
CA THR A 174 -14.78 1.28 12.79
C THR A 174 -15.30 0.98 14.20
N GLU A 175 -14.60 0.12 14.94
CA GLU A 175 -14.92 -0.29 16.30
C GLU A 175 -13.64 -0.36 17.16
N PRO A 176 -13.76 -0.21 18.50
CA PRO A 176 -12.59 -0.34 19.38
C PRO A 176 -12.07 -1.79 19.37
N VAL A 177 -10.77 -1.96 19.46
CA VAL A 177 -10.11 -3.27 19.50
C VAL A 177 -9.35 -3.46 20.80
N ASN A 178 -9.43 -4.68 21.37
CA ASN A 178 -8.67 -5.08 22.55
C ASN A 178 -8.23 -6.54 22.37
N ASP A 179 -7.16 -6.76 21.60
CA ASP A 179 -6.62 -8.08 21.28
C ASP A 179 -5.48 -8.45 22.23
N SER A 180 -5.77 -9.30 23.19
CA SER A 180 -4.78 -9.79 24.17
C SER A 180 -3.65 -10.62 23.56
N LEU A 181 -3.83 -11.18 22.36
CA LEU A 181 -2.82 -12.00 21.68
C LEU A 181 -1.76 -11.15 20.99
N SER A 182 -2.16 -10.06 20.34
CA SER A 182 -1.25 -9.10 19.74
C SER A 182 -0.83 -7.98 20.69
N GLY A 183 -1.54 -7.81 21.80
CA GLY A 183 -1.38 -6.68 22.73
C GLY A 183 -1.98 -5.37 22.21
N LEU A 184 -2.76 -5.42 21.12
CA LEU A 184 -3.38 -4.23 20.54
C LEU A 184 -4.55 -3.74 21.38
N LYS A 185 -4.49 -2.46 21.75
CA LYS A 185 -5.61 -1.77 22.39
C LYS A 185 -5.73 -0.38 21.75
N LEU A 186 -6.81 -0.19 20.98
CA LEU A 186 -7.10 1.05 20.26
C LEU A 186 -8.60 1.35 20.34
N ASP A 187 -8.94 2.62 20.38
CA ASP A 187 -10.32 3.08 20.30
C ASP A 187 -10.83 3.09 18.84
N ALA A 188 -12.13 3.26 18.65
CA ALA A 188 -12.71 3.50 17.34
C ALA A 188 -12.35 4.90 16.84
N GLY A 189 -12.32 5.07 15.51
CA GLY A 189 -12.02 6.34 14.85
C GLY A 189 -10.57 6.46 14.37
N LEU A 190 -10.24 7.65 13.89
CA LEU A 190 -8.90 8.01 13.41
C LEU A 190 -7.97 8.29 14.59
N GLN A 191 -6.80 7.70 14.57
CA GLN A 191 -5.80 7.87 15.63
C GLN A 191 -4.38 7.60 15.12
N THR A 192 -3.38 8.25 15.72
CA THR A 192 -1.97 8.01 15.42
C THR A 192 -1.45 6.89 16.32
N VAL A 193 -0.85 5.87 15.72
CA VAL A 193 -0.24 4.74 16.42
C VAL A 193 1.28 4.83 16.41
N ASN A 194 1.90 4.46 17.53
CA ASN A 194 3.35 4.32 17.66
C ASN A 194 3.84 2.96 17.10
N GLY A 195 5.15 2.71 17.11
CA GLY A 195 5.73 1.52 16.52
C GLY A 195 5.21 0.20 17.11
N GLU A 196 5.00 0.11 18.43
CA GLU A 196 4.46 -1.09 19.07
C GLU A 196 2.99 -1.32 18.70
N GLN A 197 2.18 -0.26 18.73
CA GLN A 197 0.78 -0.32 18.34
C GLN A 197 0.62 -0.65 16.86
N ALA A 198 1.46 -0.05 16.00
CA ALA A 198 1.49 -0.33 14.57
C ALA A 198 1.81 -1.79 14.27
N LEU A 199 2.84 -2.34 14.92
CA LEU A 199 3.20 -3.75 14.78
C LEU A 199 2.08 -4.67 15.24
N ALA A 200 1.47 -4.36 16.38
CA ALA A 200 0.31 -5.11 16.89
C ALA A 200 -0.88 -5.02 15.91
N PHE A 201 -1.16 -3.83 15.35
CA PHE A 201 -2.25 -3.60 14.38
C PHE A 201 -2.09 -4.45 13.11
N VAL A 202 -0.90 -4.48 12.49
CA VAL A 202 -0.68 -5.26 11.26
C VAL A 202 -0.62 -6.77 11.50
N ARG A 203 -0.43 -7.22 12.77
CA ARG A 203 -0.35 -8.64 13.17
C ARG A 203 -1.64 -9.21 13.74
N THR A 204 -2.56 -8.39 14.23
CA THR A 204 -3.86 -8.82 14.80
C THR A 204 -4.63 -9.69 13.81
N ARG A 205 -5.25 -10.79 14.28
CA ARG A 205 -5.98 -11.74 13.43
C ARG A 205 -7.44 -11.94 13.86
N LYS A 206 -7.70 -12.02 15.17
CA LYS A 206 -8.99 -12.48 15.69
C LYS A 206 -9.98 -11.36 15.97
N GLU A 207 -9.49 -10.22 16.41
CA GLU A 207 -10.33 -9.11 16.89
C GLU A 207 -10.58 -8.05 15.82
N LEU A 208 -10.02 -8.20 14.61
CA LEU A 208 -10.22 -7.31 13.48
C LEU A 208 -10.48 -8.09 12.21
N GLY A 209 -11.61 -7.83 11.57
CA GLY A 209 -12.06 -8.50 10.36
C GLY A 209 -12.59 -9.91 10.61
N ASP A 210 -12.64 -10.72 9.57
CA ASP A 210 -13.14 -12.09 9.59
C ASP A 210 -12.13 -13.15 10.06
N GLY A 211 -10.94 -12.72 10.52
CA GLY A 211 -9.84 -13.59 10.94
C GLY A 211 -9.05 -14.23 9.79
N SER A 212 -9.43 -13.99 8.54
CA SER A 212 -8.76 -14.52 7.37
C SER A 212 -7.41 -13.82 7.10
N ASP A 213 -6.53 -14.50 6.36
CA ASP A 213 -5.29 -13.90 5.87
C ASP A 213 -5.55 -12.70 4.96
N THR A 214 -6.66 -12.74 4.22
CA THR A 214 -7.08 -11.68 3.31
C THR A 214 -7.47 -10.39 4.03
N SER A 215 -8.19 -10.48 5.15
CA SER A 215 -8.53 -9.30 5.94
C SER A 215 -7.27 -8.67 6.56
N ARG A 216 -6.29 -9.50 6.94
CA ARG A 216 -4.98 -9.03 7.38
C ARG A 216 -4.23 -8.29 6.27
N ILE A 217 -4.20 -8.82 5.04
CA ILE A 217 -3.58 -8.15 3.89
C ILE A 217 -4.21 -6.77 3.67
N ARG A 218 -5.53 -6.64 3.73
CA ARG A 218 -6.21 -5.34 3.60
C ARG A 218 -5.77 -4.34 4.66
N ARG A 219 -5.67 -4.76 5.93
CA ARG A 219 -5.15 -3.88 7.00
C ARG A 219 -3.70 -3.49 6.78
N GLN A 220 -2.86 -4.42 6.34
CA GLN A 220 -1.47 -4.12 5.99
C GLN A 220 -1.40 -3.10 4.85
N GLN A 221 -2.23 -3.25 3.81
CA GLN A 221 -2.30 -2.28 2.71
C GLN A 221 -2.79 -0.91 3.18
N ALA A 222 -3.83 -0.86 4.05
CA ALA A 222 -4.31 0.38 4.65
C ALA A 222 -3.21 1.09 5.46
N PHE A 223 -2.49 0.32 6.27
CA PHE A 223 -1.37 0.83 7.05
C PHE A 223 -0.24 1.36 6.15
N LEU A 224 0.15 0.60 5.13
CA LEU A 224 1.18 1.01 4.17
C LEU A 224 0.75 2.23 3.35
N SER A 225 -0.54 2.33 3.01
CA SER A 225 -1.10 3.54 2.37
C SER A 225 -0.95 4.77 3.26
N SER A 226 -1.26 4.65 4.56
CA SER A 226 -1.07 5.73 5.53
C SER A 226 0.41 6.09 5.72
N MET A 227 1.28 5.07 5.77
CA MET A 227 2.72 5.27 5.86
C MET A 227 3.26 5.97 4.60
N ALA A 228 2.82 5.57 3.41
CA ALA A 228 3.20 6.21 2.15
C ALA A 228 2.76 7.68 2.11
N ARG A 229 1.52 8.00 2.54
CA ARG A 229 1.06 9.39 2.68
C ARG A 229 1.98 10.20 3.60
N LYS A 230 2.34 9.64 4.74
CA LYS A 230 3.21 10.30 5.72
C LYS A 230 4.61 10.55 5.15
N VAL A 231 5.21 9.56 4.51
CA VAL A 231 6.54 9.66 3.87
C VAL A 231 6.52 10.68 2.73
N LEU A 232 5.53 10.61 1.84
CA LEU A 232 5.41 11.50 0.69
C LEU A 232 4.91 12.91 1.05
N SER A 233 4.54 13.15 2.31
CA SER A 233 4.17 14.50 2.75
C SER A 233 5.36 15.46 2.65
N ALA A 234 5.07 16.72 2.35
CA ALA A 234 6.08 17.77 2.25
C ALA A 234 6.95 17.92 3.53
N GLY A 235 6.41 17.52 4.69
CA GLY A 235 7.13 17.54 5.96
C GLY A 235 8.25 16.52 6.08
N THR A 236 8.20 15.40 5.31
CA THR A 236 9.20 14.33 5.38
C THR A 236 10.20 14.42 4.21
N LEU A 237 9.72 14.36 2.96
CA LEU A 237 10.62 14.33 1.79
C LEU A 237 11.38 15.63 1.57
N LEU A 238 10.75 16.79 1.83
CA LEU A 238 11.38 18.10 1.66
C LEU A 238 12.21 18.53 2.88
N ASN A 239 12.20 17.75 3.97
CA ASN A 239 13.01 18.01 5.15
C ASN A 239 14.19 17.03 5.20
N PRO A 240 15.42 17.47 4.88
CA PRO A 240 16.59 16.59 4.86
C PRO A 240 16.86 15.89 6.19
N ALA A 241 16.59 16.55 7.33
CA ALA A 241 16.80 15.97 8.65
C ALA A 241 15.77 14.86 8.95
N ALA A 242 14.50 15.04 8.57
CA ALA A 242 13.48 14.01 8.70
C ALA A 242 13.77 12.82 7.79
N LEU A 243 14.17 13.06 6.54
CA LEU A 243 14.54 11.99 5.60
C LEU A 243 15.73 11.17 6.12
N VAL A 244 16.79 11.83 6.61
CA VAL A 244 17.94 11.13 7.22
C VAL A 244 17.50 10.34 8.45
N GLY A 245 16.60 10.86 9.27
CA GLY A 245 16.02 10.14 10.42
C GLY A 245 15.30 8.86 10.02
N VAL A 246 14.46 8.92 9.00
CA VAL A 246 13.72 7.75 8.46
C VAL A 246 14.71 6.73 7.85
N LEU A 247 15.68 7.19 7.04
CA LEU A 247 16.70 6.31 6.45
C LEU A 247 17.54 5.63 7.54
N ASN A 248 17.97 6.37 8.57
CA ASN A 248 18.70 5.78 9.68
C ASN A 248 17.87 4.74 10.46
N ALA A 249 16.58 5.01 10.69
CA ALA A 249 15.69 4.05 11.34
C ALA A 249 15.48 2.79 10.50
N ALA A 250 15.30 2.95 9.20
CA ALA A 250 15.12 1.83 8.26
C ALA A 250 16.37 0.96 8.17
N THR A 251 17.54 1.58 7.97
CA THR A 251 18.81 0.86 7.71
C THR A 251 19.27 -0.03 8.88
N GLN A 252 18.95 0.33 10.12
CA GLN A 252 19.35 -0.44 11.31
C GLN A 252 18.81 -1.89 11.40
N SER A 253 17.87 -2.28 10.56
CA SER A 253 17.33 -3.64 10.50
C SER A 253 16.90 -4.00 9.07
N LEU A 254 17.60 -3.44 8.12
CA LEU A 254 17.41 -3.74 6.71
C LEU A 254 18.42 -4.79 6.28
N THR A 255 17.92 -5.89 5.70
CA THR A 255 18.71 -6.78 4.85
C THR A 255 18.25 -6.56 3.42
N ALA A 256 19.19 -6.30 2.52
CA ALA A 256 18.88 -6.00 1.13
C ALA A 256 19.91 -6.62 0.19
N ASP A 257 19.59 -6.67 -1.09
CA ASP A 257 20.60 -6.97 -2.12
C ASP A 257 21.73 -5.92 -2.11
N PRO A 258 22.88 -6.22 -2.71
CA PRO A 258 24.03 -5.30 -2.68
C PRO A 258 23.77 -3.92 -3.28
N GLN A 259 22.87 -3.80 -4.27
CA GLN A 259 22.54 -2.51 -4.87
C GLN A 259 21.71 -1.63 -3.90
N LEU A 260 20.69 -2.21 -3.25
CA LEU A 260 19.87 -1.52 -2.26
C LEU A 260 20.56 -1.38 -0.89
N ALA A 261 21.61 -2.14 -0.63
CA ALA A 261 22.46 -1.95 0.55
C ALA A 261 23.35 -0.69 0.43
N ASN A 262 23.49 -0.12 -0.76
CA ASN A 262 24.23 1.12 -1.00
C ASN A 262 23.33 2.34 -0.69
N ILE A 263 23.78 3.20 0.21
CA ILE A 263 23.01 4.36 0.67
C ILE A 263 22.83 5.43 -0.41
N GLU A 264 23.76 5.54 -1.35
CA GLU A 264 23.65 6.49 -2.46
C GLU A 264 22.54 6.05 -3.41
N ASN A 265 22.45 4.75 -3.73
CA ASN A 265 21.39 4.18 -4.54
C ASN A 265 20.00 4.35 -3.88
N LEU A 266 19.91 4.15 -2.55
CA LEU A 266 18.66 4.39 -1.81
C LEU A 266 18.27 5.87 -1.84
N ARG A 267 19.22 6.77 -1.70
CA ARG A 267 18.99 8.21 -1.80
C ARG A 267 18.49 8.59 -3.21
N ASP A 268 19.17 8.12 -4.24
CA ASP A 268 18.84 8.45 -5.62
C ASP A 268 17.47 7.89 -6.02
N LEU A 269 17.14 6.68 -5.55
CA LEU A 269 15.80 6.11 -5.69
C LEU A 269 14.75 6.99 -4.97
N ALA A 270 14.99 7.40 -3.71
CA ALA A 270 14.09 8.26 -2.96
C ALA A 270 13.89 9.63 -3.64
N VAL A 271 14.97 10.24 -4.14
CA VAL A 271 14.91 11.51 -4.87
C VAL A 271 14.18 11.34 -6.19
N SER A 272 14.36 10.24 -6.92
CA SER A 272 13.65 10.00 -8.18
C SER A 272 12.13 9.89 -8.00
N MET A 273 11.67 9.49 -6.80
CA MET A 273 10.25 9.34 -6.47
C MET A 273 9.63 10.59 -5.81
N GLN A 274 10.34 11.73 -5.73
CA GLN A 274 9.87 12.93 -5.03
C GLN A 274 8.56 13.52 -5.58
N ASP A 275 8.29 13.33 -6.87
CA ASP A 275 7.09 13.81 -7.53
C ASP A 275 5.91 12.82 -7.49
N LEU A 276 6.14 11.60 -6.98
CA LEU A 276 5.12 10.57 -6.81
C LEU A 276 4.12 11.01 -5.74
N ARG A 277 2.84 10.97 -6.07
CA ARG A 277 1.76 11.34 -5.15
C ARG A 277 1.11 10.10 -4.57
N PRO A 278 0.50 10.16 -3.38
CA PRO A 278 -0.20 9.03 -2.79
C PRO A 278 -1.25 8.40 -3.72
N GLY A 279 -1.97 9.21 -4.51
CA GLY A 279 -2.97 8.73 -5.47
C GLY A 279 -2.39 7.96 -6.66
N ASP A 280 -1.08 8.04 -6.88
CA ASP A 280 -0.38 7.34 -7.96
C ASP A 280 0.20 5.99 -7.50
N ILE A 281 0.06 5.67 -6.20
CA ILE A 281 0.47 4.38 -5.63
C ILE A 281 -0.74 3.47 -5.51
N THR A 282 -0.74 2.38 -6.26
CA THR A 282 -1.81 1.37 -6.24
C THR A 282 -1.40 0.18 -5.39
N PHE A 283 -2.19 -0.16 -4.40
CA PHE A 283 -2.09 -1.41 -3.65
C PHE A 283 -3.09 -2.42 -4.19
N THR A 284 -2.63 -3.63 -4.45
CA THR A 284 -3.48 -4.73 -4.91
C THR A 284 -3.02 -6.04 -4.29
N THR A 285 -3.89 -7.05 -4.30
CA THR A 285 -3.52 -8.41 -3.92
C THR A 285 -3.43 -9.25 -5.19
N MET A 286 -2.44 -10.12 -5.29
CA MET A 286 -2.38 -11.12 -6.35
C MET A 286 -3.72 -11.86 -6.44
N PRO A 287 -4.39 -11.89 -7.60
CA PRO A 287 -5.68 -12.57 -7.75
C PRO A 287 -5.60 -14.05 -7.37
N TRP A 288 -6.49 -14.48 -6.51
CA TRP A 288 -6.51 -15.83 -5.93
C TRP A 288 -7.93 -16.41 -5.83
N TYR A 289 -8.03 -17.69 -5.49
CA TYR A 289 -9.26 -18.38 -5.08
C TYR A 289 -8.95 -19.42 -4.00
N PRO A 290 -9.93 -19.80 -3.13
CA PRO A 290 -9.71 -20.81 -2.09
C PRO A 290 -9.26 -22.13 -2.65
N ALA A 291 -8.30 -22.79 -1.99
CA ALA A 291 -7.82 -24.11 -2.39
C ALA A 291 -8.80 -25.26 -2.09
N GLY A 292 -9.86 -24.99 -1.31
CA GLY A 292 -10.87 -25.98 -0.92
C GLY A 292 -10.59 -26.69 0.40
N ASP A 293 -9.45 -26.44 1.02
CA ASP A 293 -9.07 -26.98 2.34
C ASP A 293 -9.39 -26.04 3.52
N GLY A 294 -10.01 -24.90 3.24
CA GLY A 294 -10.41 -23.90 4.22
C GLY A 294 -9.26 -23.05 4.79
N ALA A 295 -8.00 -23.30 4.39
CA ALA A 295 -6.83 -22.62 4.96
C ALA A 295 -5.92 -21.99 3.91
N ASN A 296 -5.87 -22.54 2.70
CA ASN A 296 -4.94 -22.15 1.67
C ASN A 296 -5.66 -21.52 0.46
N VAL A 297 -4.87 -20.82 -0.35
CA VAL A 297 -5.34 -20.18 -1.57
C VAL A 297 -4.50 -20.63 -2.77
N LEU A 298 -5.07 -20.51 -3.95
CA LEU A 298 -4.41 -20.78 -5.24
C LEU A 298 -4.42 -19.50 -6.07
N GLN A 299 -3.34 -19.23 -6.80
CA GLN A 299 -3.30 -18.13 -7.74
C GLN A 299 -4.35 -18.31 -8.83
N ASN A 300 -5.16 -17.31 -9.06
CA ASN A 300 -6.03 -17.24 -10.22
C ASN A 300 -5.24 -16.79 -11.45
N LYS A 301 -4.57 -17.74 -12.11
CA LYS A 301 -3.66 -17.45 -13.25
C LYS A 301 -4.32 -16.60 -14.34
N LYS A 302 -5.63 -16.82 -14.62
CA LYS A 302 -6.34 -16.06 -15.64
C LYS A 302 -6.50 -14.58 -15.26
N LYS A 303 -6.83 -14.29 -14.00
CA LYS A 303 -6.99 -12.92 -13.46
C LYS A 303 -5.64 -12.28 -13.12
N ALA A 304 -4.63 -13.05 -12.74
CA ALA A 304 -3.31 -12.56 -12.40
C ALA A 304 -2.48 -12.19 -13.65
N LYS A 305 -2.70 -12.88 -14.78
CA LYS A 305 -1.94 -12.61 -16.01
C LYS A 305 -1.97 -11.13 -16.46
N PRO A 306 -3.13 -10.43 -16.51
CA PRO A 306 -3.13 -9.01 -16.84
C PRO A 306 -2.37 -8.13 -15.84
N LEU A 307 -2.38 -8.47 -14.54
CA LEU A 307 -1.60 -7.78 -13.52
C LEU A 307 -0.09 -7.94 -13.76
N TRP A 308 0.37 -9.17 -13.96
CA TRP A 308 1.79 -9.43 -14.24
C TRP A 308 2.26 -8.80 -15.54
N ASN A 309 1.41 -8.82 -16.59
CA ASN A 309 1.70 -8.15 -17.84
C ASN A 309 1.83 -6.62 -17.65
N SER A 310 0.98 -5.99 -16.81
CA SER A 310 1.09 -4.55 -16.58
C SER A 310 2.42 -4.16 -15.92
N ILE A 311 2.95 -4.99 -15.03
CA ILE A 311 4.26 -4.80 -14.42
C ILE A 311 5.37 -5.02 -15.46
N LYS A 312 5.29 -6.09 -16.23
CA LYS A 312 6.28 -6.42 -17.26
C LYS A 312 6.37 -5.36 -18.36
N GLU A 313 5.24 -4.79 -18.75
CA GLU A 313 5.11 -3.78 -19.82
C GLU A 313 5.17 -2.35 -19.28
N ASP A 314 5.46 -2.16 -18.01
CA ASP A 314 5.45 -0.86 -17.31
C ASP A 314 4.18 -0.05 -17.58
N THR A 315 3.01 -0.68 -17.50
CA THR A 315 1.72 -0.03 -17.72
C THR A 315 0.92 0.10 -16.42
N ALA A 316 -0.06 0.99 -16.39
CA ALA A 316 -0.86 1.24 -15.19
C ALA A 316 -1.74 0.02 -14.82
N TRP A 317 -1.81 -0.28 -13.51
CA TRP A 317 -2.76 -1.23 -12.95
C TRP A 317 -3.72 -0.56 -11.97
N PRO A 318 -5.04 -0.81 -12.05
CA PRO A 318 -5.72 -1.52 -13.14
C PRO A 318 -5.62 -0.74 -14.46
N PRO A 319 -5.75 -1.42 -15.61
CA PRO A 319 -5.71 -0.75 -16.91
C PRO A 319 -6.73 0.39 -16.95
N LYS A 320 -6.29 1.61 -17.29
CA LYS A 320 -7.21 2.70 -17.54
C LYS A 320 -8.12 2.28 -18.69
N LYS A 321 -9.42 2.17 -18.44
CA LYS A 321 -10.36 2.03 -19.56
C LYS A 321 -10.23 3.27 -20.42
N SER A 322 -10.31 3.11 -21.74
CA SER A 322 -10.27 4.19 -22.74
C SER A 322 -11.46 5.18 -22.67
N SER A 323 -12.27 5.14 -21.62
CA SER A 323 -13.29 6.12 -21.30
C SER A 323 -12.75 7.02 -20.20
N ASP A 324 -12.90 8.34 -20.35
CA ASP A 324 -12.54 9.44 -19.43
C ASP A 324 -13.25 9.35 -18.03
N GLN A 325 -13.67 8.16 -17.62
CA GLN A 325 -14.34 7.98 -16.33
C GLN A 325 -13.31 7.68 -15.24
N PRO A 326 -13.26 8.47 -14.16
CA PRO A 326 -12.42 8.17 -13.01
C PRO A 326 -12.78 6.81 -12.41
N LEU A 327 -11.81 6.16 -11.79
CA LEU A 327 -12.02 4.91 -11.08
C LEU A 327 -12.83 5.18 -9.82
N LEU A 328 -14.16 4.98 -9.89
CA LEU A 328 -15.06 5.19 -8.76
C LEU A 328 -15.15 3.90 -7.94
N ARG A 329 -15.08 4.02 -6.61
CA ARG A 329 -14.99 2.88 -5.70
C ARG A 329 -16.05 2.86 -4.62
N ALA A 330 -16.53 4.02 -4.19
CA ALA A 330 -17.59 4.10 -3.20
C ALA A 330 -18.96 3.95 -3.85
N GLU A 331 -19.75 2.99 -3.39
CA GLU A 331 -21.15 2.81 -3.84
C GLU A 331 -21.99 4.02 -3.43
N PRO A 332 -22.76 4.64 -4.34
CA PRO A 332 -23.55 5.84 -4.04
C PRO A 332 -24.46 5.70 -2.81
N GLU A 333 -24.97 4.50 -2.54
CA GLU A 333 -25.87 4.19 -1.42
C GLU A 333 -25.19 4.41 -0.05
N THR A 334 -23.87 4.25 0.01
CA THR A 334 -23.06 4.44 1.24
C THR A 334 -22.73 5.91 1.48
N ILE A 335 -22.92 6.79 0.47
CA ILE A 335 -22.51 8.19 0.51
C ILE A 335 -23.66 9.06 1.03
N ARG A 336 -23.43 9.67 2.20
CA ARG A 336 -24.40 10.61 2.81
C ARG A 336 -24.15 12.01 2.25
N VAL A 337 -25.21 12.59 1.67
CA VAL A 337 -25.13 13.90 1.00
C VAL A 337 -26.11 14.90 1.61
N LYS A 338 -25.61 16.06 2.02
CA LYS A 338 -26.39 17.26 2.30
C LYS A 338 -26.36 18.14 1.06
N VAL A 339 -27.52 18.48 0.50
CA VAL A 339 -27.63 19.36 -0.68
C VAL A 339 -27.98 20.76 -0.25
N LEU A 340 -27.17 21.73 -0.63
CA LEU A 340 -27.44 23.14 -0.43
C LEU A 340 -27.67 23.85 -1.76
N ASN A 341 -28.75 24.60 -1.84
CA ASN A 341 -29.04 25.43 -3.02
C ASN A 341 -28.26 26.74 -2.96
N GLY A 342 -27.24 26.88 -3.82
CA GLY A 342 -26.44 28.10 -4.01
C GLY A 342 -26.86 28.92 -5.23
N THR A 343 -27.87 28.47 -6.01
CA THR A 343 -28.34 29.14 -7.23
C THR A 343 -29.29 30.32 -6.98
N GLY A 344 -29.90 30.39 -5.80
CA GLY A 344 -30.99 31.31 -5.51
C GLY A 344 -32.34 30.96 -6.18
N VAL A 345 -32.39 29.94 -7.04
CA VAL A 345 -33.62 29.54 -7.75
C VAL A 345 -34.48 28.63 -6.84
N PRO A 346 -35.75 28.97 -6.57
CA PRO A 346 -36.61 28.17 -5.76
C PRO A 346 -36.77 26.74 -6.32
N GLY A 347 -36.65 25.74 -5.44
CA GLY A 347 -36.83 24.33 -5.83
C GLY A 347 -35.64 23.64 -6.44
N ALA A 348 -34.52 24.33 -6.76
CA ALA A 348 -33.33 23.75 -7.35
C ALA A 348 -32.73 22.63 -6.46
N GLY A 349 -32.64 22.82 -5.14
CA GLY A 349 -32.18 21.80 -4.20
C GLY A 349 -33.05 20.54 -4.16
N LYS A 350 -34.40 20.69 -4.28
CA LYS A 350 -35.29 19.53 -4.38
C LYS A 350 -35.12 18.76 -5.68
N LYS A 351 -34.88 19.46 -6.79
CA LYS A 351 -34.55 18.86 -8.09
C LYS A 351 -33.24 18.08 -8.01
N ALA A 352 -32.19 18.67 -7.44
CA ALA A 352 -30.90 18.03 -7.26
C ALA A 352 -31.01 16.76 -6.38
N LYS A 353 -31.76 16.81 -5.26
CA LYS A 353 -32.05 15.62 -4.45
C LYS A 353 -32.67 14.49 -5.27
N LYS A 354 -33.67 14.81 -6.15
CA LYS A 354 -34.34 13.79 -6.99
C LYS A 354 -33.33 13.15 -7.96
N LEU A 355 -32.47 13.95 -8.59
CA LEU A 355 -31.47 13.47 -9.54
C LEU A 355 -30.42 12.59 -8.85
N LEU A 356 -29.87 13.02 -7.70
CA LEU A 356 -28.89 12.23 -6.96
C LEU A 356 -29.46 10.92 -6.40
N ARG A 357 -30.71 10.94 -5.92
CA ARG A 357 -31.37 9.71 -5.47
C ARG A 357 -31.66 8.73 -6.60
N ALA A 358 -31.90 9.21 -7.81
CA ALA A 358 -32.04 8.34 -8.98
C ALA A 358 -30.74 7.59 -9.30
N GLU A 359 -29.58 8.17 -8.95
CA GLU A 359 -28.24 7.55 -9.05
C GLU A 359 -27.81 6.81 -7.78
N GLY A 360 -28.74 6.61 -6.81
CA GLY A 360 -28.52 5.81 -5.61
C GLY A 360 -27.97 6.56 -4.39
N PHE A 361 -27.65 7.85 -4.47
CA PHE A 361 -27.06 8.57 -3.33
C PHE A 361 -28.03 8.73 -2.16
N ASN A 362 -27.49 8.60 -0.93
CA ASN A 362 -28.23 8.81 0.29
C ASN A 362 -28.32 10.31 0.65
N VAL A 363 -29.28 11.02 0.05
CA VAL A 363 -29.49 12.45 0.34
C VAL A 363 -30.25 12.62 1.65
N VAL A 364 -29.54 13.03 2.71
CA VAL A 364 -30.05 13.12 4.09
C VAL A 364 -30.67 14.48 4.39
N GLU A 365 -30.21 15.58 3.77
CA GLU A 365 -30.68 16.93 4.04
C GLU A 365 -30.74 17.76 2.76
N VAL A 366 -31.67 18.73 2.70
CA VAL A 366 -31.75 19.75 1.64
C VAL A 366 -32.00 21.10 2.29
N GLY A 367 -31.17 22.10 1.95
CA GLY A 367 -31.26 23.46 2.46
C GLY A 367 -30.85 24.50 1.41
N ASN A 368 -30.65 25.72 1.87
CA ASN A 368 -30.09 26.80 1.07
C ASN A 368 -28.65 27.10 1.55
N ALA A 369 -27.78 27.44 0.64
CA ALA A 369 -26.47 27.97 1.00
C ALA A 369 -26.65 29.35 1.72
N LYS A 370 -25.68 29.69 2.57
CA LYS A 370 -25.72 30.98 3.29
C LYS A 370 -25.64 32.15 2.33
N ASP A 371 -24.89 31.96 1.24
CA ASP A 371 -24.69 32.94 0.19
C ASP A 371 -25.14 32.36 -1.15
N ASN A 372 -25.82 33.14 -1.98
CA ASN A 372 -26.15 32.75 -3.36
C ASN A 372 -25.00 33.04 -4.33
N ALA A 373 -23.76 33.00 -3.84
CA ALA A 373 -22.56 33.38 -4.58
C ALA A 373 -21.86 32.22 -5.32
N TYR A 374 -22.46 31.04 -5.27
CA TYR A 374 -21.87 29.88 -5.94
C TYR A 374 -22.14 29.90 -7.43
N THR A 375 -21.10 30.19 -8.21
CA THR A 375 -21.13 30.17 -9.69
C THR A 375 -20.96 28.75 -10.25
N THR A 376 -20.36 27.84 -9.45
CA THR A 376 -20.10 26.45 -9.82
C THR A 376 -20.58 25.51 -8.70
N THR A 377 -21.05 24.35 -9.10
CA THR A 377 -21.38 23.26 -8.18
C THR A 377 -20.11 22.75 -7.48
N THR A 378 -20.14 22.67 -6.15
CA THR A 378 -18.97 22.30 -5.35
C THR A 378 -19.32 21.24 -4.30
N VAL A 379 -18.49 20.22 -4.18
CA VAL A 379 -18.54 19.25 -3.09
C VAL A 379 -17.56 19.65 -2.00
N LEU A 380 -18.11 19.93 -0.80
CA LEU A 380 -17.32 20.11 0.41
C LEU A 380 -17.27 18.78 1.14
N TYR A 381 -16.08 18.31 1.47
CA TYR A 381 -15.91 16.99 2.07
C TYR A 381 -14.76 16.98 3.07
N ASP A 382 -14.85 16.08 4.05
CA ASP A 382 -13.72 15.80 4.92
C ASP A 382 -12.66 15.00 4.17
N PRO A 383 -11.36 15.36 4.24
CA PRO A 383 -10.27 14.61 3.59
C PRO A 383 -10.27 13.12 3.87
N GLU A 384 -10.79 12.68 5.02
CA GLU A 384 -10.92 11.27 5.39
C GLU A 384 -11.91 10.51 4.47
N TRP A 385 -12.79 11.20 3.76
CA TRP A 385 -13.85 10.64 2.91
C TRP A 385 -13.63 10.94 1.42
N ASP A 386 -12.39 11.12 0.99
CA ASP A 386 -12.02 11.48 -0.38
C ASP A 386 -12.51 10.46 -1.44
N VAL A 387 -12.48 9.15 -1.11
CA VAL A 387 -12.98 8.07 -1.97
C VAL A 387 -14.47 8.24 -2.28
N SER A 388 -15.25 8.50 -1.25
CA SER A 388 -16.67 8.78 -1.37
C SER A 388 -16.91 10.11 -2.09
N ALA A 389 -16.08 11.12 -1.81
CA ALA A 389 -16.15 12.43 -2.47
C ALA A 389 -15.90 12.31 -3.97
N LYS A 390 -14.92 11.53 -4.43
CA LYS A 390 -14.64 11.29 -5.86
C LYS A 390 -15.89 10.78 -6.61
N THR A 391 -16.66 9.90 -6.00
CA THR A 391 -17.91 9.40 -6.59
C THR A 391 -18.97 10.48 -6.71
N LEU A 392 -19.16 11.30 -5.67
CA LEU A 392 -20.13 12.41 -5.69
C LEU A 392 -19.70 13.52 -6.65
N ILE A 393 -18.40 13.91 -6.63
CA ILE A 393 -17.80 14.89 -7.54
C ILE A 393 -18.02 14.50 -9.01
N TYR A 394 -17.75 13.24 -9.34
CA TYR A 394 -17.98 12.70 -10.68
C TYR A 394 -19.45 12.78 -11.09
N SER A 395 -20.34 12.27 -10.25
CA SER A 395 -21.78 12.25 -10.55
C SER A 395 -22.34 13.65 -10.69
N ALA A 396 -21.97 14.57 -9.83
CA ALA A 396 -22.43 15.94 -9.85
C ALA A 396 -21.68 16.84 -10.88
N SER A 397 -20.61 16.37 -11.49
CA SER A 397 -19.67 17.17 -12.32
C SER A 397 -19.19 18.42 -11.55
N ALA A 398 -18.91 18.27 -10.27
CA ALA A 398 -18.66 19.34 -9.33
C ALA A 398 -17.18 19.66 -9.18
N ALA A 399 -16.85 20.91 -8.84
CA ALA A 399 -15.59 21.23 -8.19
C ALA A 399 -15.54 20.63 -6.78
N SER A 400 -14.39 20.60 -6.13
CA SER A 400 -14.23 20.01 -4.81
C SER A 400 -13.39 20.88 -3.89
N GLU A 401 -13.75 20.86 -2.61
CA GLU A 401 -13.02 21.56 -1.55
C GLU A 401 -12.95 20.66 -0.32
N ALA A 402 -11.72 20.40 0.14
CA ALA A 402 -11.49 19.60 1.35
C ALA A 402 -11.66 20.48 2.58
N VAL A 403 -12.54 20.08 3.49
CA VAL A 403 -12.88 20.81 4.73
C VAL A 403 -12.70 19.85 5.92
N PRO A 404 -11.57 19.88 6.62
CA PRO A 404 -11.33 19.00 7.77
C PRO A 404 -12.39 19.17 8.86
N GLY A 405 -12.78 18.04 9.49
CA GLY A 405 -13.75 18.01 10.57
C GLY A 405 -15.22 18.01 10.14
N GLN A 406 -15.51 17.90 8.85
CA GLN A 406 -16.89 17.77 8.35
C GLN A 406 -17.50 16.38 8.59
N GLY A 407 -16.66 15.37 8.80
CA GLY A 407 -17.06 13.97 9.01
C GLY A 407 -17.71 13.33 7.79
N GLN A 408 -18.44 12.24 8.00
CA GLN A 408 -18.93 11.36 6.95
C GLN A 408 -19.96 11.99 5.97
N THR A 409 -20.64 13.08 6.34
CA THR A 409 -21.68 13.69 5.50
C THR A 409 -21.09 14.78 4.63
N MET A 410 -21.10 14.56 3.31
CA MET A 410 -20.60 15.54 2.34
C MET A 410 -21.65 16.59 2.04
N THR A 411 -21.21 17.82 1.81
CA THR A 411 -22.10 18.91 1.41
C THR A 411 -21.92 19.21 -0.08
N LEU A 412 -22.97 18.96 -0.87
CA LEU A 412 -23.03 19.39 -2.26
C LEU A 412 -23.73 20.75 -2.31
N VAL A 413 -22.98 21.81 -2.62
CA VAL A 413 -23.54 23.13 -2.92
C VAL A 413 -23.76 23.21 -4.42
N ILE A 414 -25.03 23.24 -4.86
CA ILE A 414 -25.35 23.32 -6.28
C ILE A 414 -25.26 24.76 -6.78
N GLY A 415 -24.54 24.93 -7.89
CA GLY A 415 -24.47 26.13 -8.71
C GLY A 415 -25.42 26.07 -9.93
N PRO A 416 -25.43 27.13 -10.77
CA PRO A 416 -26.23 27.16 -12.02
C PRO A 416 -25.84 26.08 -13.03
N ASP A 417 -24.64 25.54 -12.93
CA ASP A 417 -24.06 24.49 -13.78
C ASP A 417 -24.59 23.10 -13.45
N PHE A 418 -25.28 22.90 -12.31
CA PHE A 418 -25.85 21.60 -11.96
C PHE A 418 -27.13 21.32 -12.77
N THR A 419 -27.00 20.58 -13.85
CA THR A 419 -28.12 20.25 -14.75
C THR A 419 -28.61 18.82 -14.61
N ALA A 420 -27.70 17.87 -14.30
CA ALA A 420 -27.98 16.44 -14.17
C ALA A 420 -26.98 15.79 -13.22
N ALA A 421 -27.33 14.63 -12.67
CA ALA A 421 -26.38 13.70 -12.05
C ALA A 421 -25.98 12.66 -13.09
N LYS A 422 -24.67 12.40 -13.25
CA LYS A 422 -24.16 11.37 -14.15
C LYS A 422 -24.33 10.00 -13.51
N PRO A 423 -24.68 8.97 -14.30
CA PRO A 423 -24.72 7.59 -13.82
C PRO A 423 -23.36 7.17 -13.25
N VAL A 424 -23.42 6.55 -12.08
CA VAL A 424 -22.22 5.99 -11.42
C VAL A 424 -22.13 4.51 -11.73
N SER A 425 -21.02 4.09 -12.29
CA SER A 425 -20.70 2.68 -12.47
C SER A 425 -19.44 2.36 -11.68
N ILE A 426 -19.60 1.64 -10.58
CA ILE A 426 -18.45 1.12 -9.84
C ILE A 426 -17.78 0.06 -10.70
N SER A 427 -16.45 0.15 -10.79
CA SER A 427 -15.67 -0.73 -11.66
C SER A 427 -15.93 -2.20 -11.31
N ALA A 428 -16.26 -3.03 -12.32
CA ALA A 428 -16.50 -4.46 -12.15
C ALA A 428 -15.29 -5.20 -11.54
N ALA A 429 -14.07 -4.67 -11.72
CA ALA A 429 -12.87 -5.18 -11.07
C ALA A 429 -12.89 -5.04 -9.54
N LEU A 430 -13.71 -4.12 -9.01
CA LEU A 430 -13.86 -3.87 -7.57
C LEU A 430 -15.01 -4.68 -6.95
N LYS A 431 -15.96 -5.15 -7.76
CA LYS A 431 -17.02 -6.07 -7.30
C LYS A 431 -16.52 -7.50 -7.12
N ASP A 432 -15.35 -7.82 -7.65
CA ASP A 432 -14.73 -9.14 -7.50
C ASP A 432 -13.77 -9.07 -6.29
N ASN A 433 -14.22 -9.58 -5.15
CA ASN A 433 -13.50 -9.58 -3.84
C ASN A 433 -12.10 -10.22 -3.87
N THR A 434 -11.63 -10.71 -5.02
CA THR A 434 -10.36 -11.42 -5.16
C THR A 434 -9.17 -10.54 -5.58
N ALA A 435 -9.41 -9.28 -5.96
CA ALA A 435 -8.34 -8.31 -6.21
C ALA A 435 -8.75 -6.97 -5.60
N ASN A 436 -8.46 -6.78 -4.31
CA ASN A 436 -8.59 -5.47 -3.69
C ASN A 436 -7.59 -4.53 -4.35
N VAL A 437 -8.08 -3.47 -4.96
CA VAL A 437 -7.25 -2.41 -5.54
C VAL A 437 -7.56 -1.13 -4.77
N ASN A 438 -6.56 -0.56 -4.11
CA ASN A 438 -6.66 0.68 -3.35
C ASN A 438 -5.53 1.62 -3.78
N THR A 439 -5.71 2.93 -3.68
CA THR A 439 -4.61 3.88 -3.83
C THR A 439 -4.17 4.42 -2.47
N ALA A 440 -2.92 4.88 -2.37
CA ALA A 440 -2.40 5.32 -1.08
C ALA A 440 -3.06 6.62 -0.58
N ASP A 441 -3.76 7.37 -1.42
CA ASP A 441 -4.56 8.54 -1.01
C ASP A 441 -5.91 8.16 -0.38
N GLU A 442 -6.29 6.89 -0.46
CA GLU A 442 -7.54 6.42 0.15
C GLU A 442 -7.34 6.15 1.63
N SER A 443 -8.16 6.80 2.46
CA SER A 443 -8.30 6.44 3.87
C SER A 443 -9.52 5.53 4.04
N PHE A 444 -9.33 4.38 4.65
CA PHE A 444 -10.43 3.50 5.03
C PHE A 444 -10.24 2.99 6.45
N CYS A 445 -11.36 2.92 7.18
CA CYS A 445 -11.35 2.38 8.51
C CYS A 445 -11.37 0.85 8.46
N ALA A 446 -10.46 0.20 9.18
CA ALA A 446 -10.44 -1.25 9.35
C ALA A 446 -11.59 -1.70 10.27
N SER A 447 -12.29 -2.75 9.88
CA SER A 447 -13.34 -3.42 10.66
C SER A 447 -12.88 -4.77 11.15
#